data_61422e4da36e6ba165179f7df1dd024b
#
_entry.id   61422e4da36e6ba165179f7df1dd024b
#
_cell.length_a   1.000
_cell.length_b   1.000
_cell.length_c   1.000
_cell.angle_alpha   90.00
_cell.angle_beta   90.00
_cell.angle_gamma   90.00
#
_symmetry.space_group_name_H-M   'P 1'
#
loop_
_entity.id
_entity.type
_entity.pdbx_description
1 polymer ?
#
loop_
_entity_poly.entity_id
_entity_poly.type
_entity_poly.pdbx_seq_one_letter_code
_entity_poly.pdbx_strand_id
1 'polypeptide(L)'
;MNNSSLVVKTSGMRRIDHTAELCIIGGGLTGISAALCAARRGVKVLLMQDRPVLGGNASSEIRMWVRGAKGLHNRETGIISELEEENIYRNPTLCYSVWDSVMWGKVMEEPNIELLLNCSCVDAETETMPDGAVRVRSVTGWQLTTYTWHTVRAKYFSD
;
A
#
# COMPACT_ATOMS: atom_id res chain seq x y z
N MET A 1 -13.82 30.20 24.09
CA MET A 1 -14.33 28.86 23.72
C MET A 1 -13.15 27.90 23.84
N ASN A 2 -13.16 27.06 24.89
CA ASN A 2 -12.08 26.14 25.19
C ASN A 2 -12.08 25.00 24.19
N ASN A 3 -11.10 24.96 23.31
CA ASN A 3 -10.79 23.81 22.50
C ASN A 3 -10.15 22.73 23.42
N SER A 4 -10.98 21.93 24.06
CA SER A 4 -10.53 20.70 24.71
C SER A 4 -10.22 19.70 23.59
N SER A 5 -8.96 19.66 23.16
CA SER A 5 -8.44 18.57 22.33
C SER A 5 -8.76 17.26 23.07
N LEU A 6 -9.53 16.39 22.43
CA LEU A 6 -9.74 15.01 22.87
C LEU A 6 -8.37 14.29 22.87
N VAL A 7 -7.69 14.35 24.01
CA VAL A 7 -6.49 13.55 24.24
C VAL A 7 -6.97 12.12 24.46
N VAL A 8 -7.01 11.34 23.39
CA VAL A 8 -7.20 9.90 23.50
C VAL A 8 -6.01 9.34 24.27
N LYS A 9 -6.23 8.85 25.48
CA LYS A 9 -5.20 8.16 26.25
C LYS A 9 -4.80 6.88 25.49
N THR A 10 -3.68 6.91 24.78
CA THR A 10 -3.13 5.76 24.04
C THR A 10 -2.32 4.80 24.94
N SER A 11 -2.37 5.00 26.26
CA SER A 11 -1.68 4.10 27.20
C SER A 11 -2.39 2.75 27.23
N GLY A 12 -1.74 1.73 26.66
CA GLY A 12 -2.24 0.35 26.59
C GLY A 12 -2.51 -0.16 25.17
N MET A 13 -2.45 0.68 24.14
CA MET A 13 -2.55 0.23 22.75
C MET A 13 -1.25 -0.42 22.28
N ARG A 14 -1.37 -1.48 21.50
CA ARG A 14 -0.23 -2.18 20.91
C ARG A 14 0.56 -1.25 19.99
N ARG A 15 1.88 -1.32 20.06
CA ARG A 15 2.82 -0.63 19.17
C ARG A 15 3.76 -1.63 18.54
N ILE A 16 3.98 -1.49 17.24
CA ILE A 16 4.90 -2.35 16.47
C ILE A 16 5.80 -1.43 15.64
N ASP A 17 7.11 -1.66 15.77
CA ASP A 17 8.13 -1.00 14.96
C ASP A 17 8.53 -1.90 13.78
N HIS A 18 8.60 -1.31 12.59
CA HIS A 18 9.00 -1.96 11.35
C HIS A 18 10.24 -1.30 10.78
N THR A 19 11.03 -2.08 10.05
CA THR A 19 12.16 -1.57 9.27
C THR A 19 12.11 -2.13 7.86
N ALA A 20 12.09 -1.25 6.88
CA ALA A 20 12.08 -1.57 5.46
C ALA A 20 13.16 -0.77 4.71
N GLU A 21 13.39 -1.11 3.45
CA GLU A 21 14.19 -0.26 2.56
C GLU A 21 13.31 0.76 1.85
N LEU A 22 12.09 0.34 1.50
CA LEU A 22 11.08 1.18 0.86
C LEU A 22 9.75 1.02 1.63
N CYS A 23 9.19 2.14 2.06
CA CYS A 23 7.82 2.20 2.59
C CYS A 23 6.92 2.86 1.54
N ILE A 24 5.86 2.17 1.15
CA ILE A 24 4.87 2.68 0.19
C ILE A 24 3.56 2.90 0.93
N ILE A 25 3.04 4.12 0.83
CA ILE A 25 1.76 4.52 1.41
C ILE A 25 0.76 4.62 0.27
N GLY A 26 -0.27 3.79 0.35
CA GLY A 26 -1.27 3.66 -0.71
C GLY A 26 -1.12 2.37 -1.52
N GLY A 27 -2.07 1.45 -1.32
CA GLY A 27 -2.16 0.15 -2.02
C GLY A 27 -3.04 0.20 -3.27
N GLY A 28 -3.09 1.33 -3.98
CA GLY A 28 -3.66 1.43 -5.32
C GLY A 28 -2.79 0.70 -6.35
N LEU A 29 -3.22 0.66 -7.62
CA LEU A 29 -2.46 -0.04 -8.67
C LEU A 29 -1.02 0.46 -8.80
N THR A 30 -0.77 1.77 -8.59
CA THR A 30 0.58 2.34 -8.59
C THR A 30 1.42 1.79 -7.45
N GLY A 31 0.89 1.79 -6.22
CA GLY A 31 1.59 1.26 -5.05
C GLY A 31 1.84 -0.23 -5.14
N ILE A 32 0.86 -1.03 -5.62
CA ILE A 32 1.05 -2.46 -5.89
C ILE A 32 2.17 -2.68 -6.90
N SER A 33 2.16 -1.95 -8.02
CA SER A 33 3.17 -2.08 -9.07
C SER A 33 4.56 -1.70 -8.57
N ALA A 34 4.67 -0.63 -7.78
CA ALA A 34 5.92 -0.22 -7.16
C ALA A 34 6.43 -1.26 -6.17
N ALA A 35 5.55 -1.79 -5.31
CA ALA A 35 5.89 -2.81 -4.32
C ALA A 35 6.39 -4.10 -4.99
N LEU A 36 5.64 -4.64 -5.95
CA LEU A 36 6.02 -5.85 -6.68
C LEU A 36 7.35 -5.66 -7.44
N CYS A 37 7.50 -4.51 -8.11
CA CYS A 37 8.71 -4.20 -8.85
C CYS A 37 9.95 -4.13 -7.97
N ALA A 38 9.86 -3.50 -6.80
CA ALA A 38 10.95 -3.38 -5.84
C ALA A 38 11.26 -4.72 -5.17
N ALA A 39 10.23 -5.43 -4.69
CA ALA A 39 10.38 -6.70 -3.99
C ALA A 39 11.05 -7.78 -4.86
N ARG A 40 10.68 -7.88 -6.13
CA ARG A 40 11.27 -8.80 -7.11
C ARG A 40 12.73 -8.49 -7.42
N ARG A 41 13.21 -7.31 -7.05
CA ARG A 41 14.64 -6.91 -7.11
C ARG A 41 15.36 -7.08 -5.79
N GLY A 42 14.74 -7.75 -4.81
CA GLY A 42 15.31 -8.04 -3.50
C GLY A 42 15.19 -6.91 -2.48
N VAL A 43 14.43 -5.84 -2.78
CA VAL A 43 14.19 -4.73 -1.86
C VAL A 43 13.14 -5.14 -0.82
N LYS A 44 13.42 -4.92 0.46
CA LYS A 44 12.44 -5.09 1.53
C LYS A 44 11.44 -3.94 1.51
N VAL A 45 10.19 -4.25 1.22
CA VAL A 45 9.10 -3.29 1.06
C VAL A 45 8.08 -3.45 2.18
N LEU A 46 7.63 -2.33 2.74
CA LEU A 46 6.39 -2.28 3.53
C LEU A 46 5.36 -1.50 2.72
N LEU A 47 4.23 -2.15 2.43
CA LEU A 47 3.08 -1.55 1.74
C LEU A 47 1.96 -1.30 2.74
N MET A 48 1.61 -0.04 2.95
CA MET A 48 0.55 0.39 3.85
C MET A 48 -0.67 0.85 3.05
N GLN A 49 -1.84 0.30 3.38
CA GLN A 49 -3.12 0.65 2.75
C GLN A 49 -4.17 0.93 3.81
N ASP A 50 -4.86 2.06 3.69
CA ASP A 50 -5.90 2.51 4.62
C ASP A 50 -7.20 1.70 4.52
N ARG A 51 -7.39 0.98 3.41
CA ARG A 51 -8.60 0.20 3.13
C ARG A 51 -8.39 -1.30 3.34
N PRO A 52 -9.48 -2.09 3.41
CA PRO A 52 -9.41 -3.54 3.61
C PRO A 52 -8.92 -4.30 2.37
N VAL A 53 -8.93 -3.67 1.19
CA VAL A 53 -8.54 -4.28 -0.09
C VAL A 53 -7.51 -3.43 -0.81
N LEU A 54 -6.73 -4.08 -1.67
CA LEU A 54 -5.80 -3.45 -2.59
C LEU A 54 -6.50 -3.02 -3.88
N GLY A 55 -5.85 -2.14 -4.66
CA GLY A 55 -6.32 -1.75 -5.99
C GLY A 55 -6.90 -0.35 -6.09
N GLY A 56 -7.21 0.29 -4.95
CA GLY A 56 -7.74 1.66 -4.97
C GLY A 56 -9.03 1.77 -5.80
N ASN A 57 -9.04 2.63 -6.82
CA ASN A 57 -10.21 2.80 -7.68
C ASN A 57 -10.60 1.52 -8.45
N ALA A 58 -9.64 0.62 -8.73
CA ALA A 58 -9.90 -0.62 -9.41
C ALA A 58 -10.47 -1.72 -8.49
N SER A 59 -10.46 -1.52 -7.17
CA SER A 59 -10.98 -2.48 -6.19
C SER A 59 -12.51 -2.63 -6.24
N SER A 60 -13.01 -3.63 -5.51
CA SER A 60 -14.45 -3.85 -5.33
C SER A 60 -15.17 -2.68 -4.64
N GLU A 61 -14.45 -1.82 -3.94
CA GLU A 61 -15.02 -0.66 -3.25
C GLU A 61 -15.48 0.44 -4.22
N ILE A 62 -14.68 0.72 -5.27
CA ILE A 62 -14.98 1.79 -6.25
C ILE A 62 -15.45 1.21 -7.59
N ARG A 63 -14.98 0.00 -7.95
CA ARG A 63 -15.40 -0.77 -9.12
C ARG A 63 -15.12 -0.10 -10.47
N MET A 64 -13.95 0.50 -10.60
CA MET A 64 -13.47 1.03 -11.87
C MET A 64 -12.46 0.06 -12.48
N TRP A 65 -12.90 -0.70 -13.49
CA TRP A 65 -11.98 -1.58 -14.22
C TRP A 65 -10.83 -0.80 -14.87
N VAL A 66 -9.66 -1.40 -14.83
CA VAL A 66 -8.51 -0.91 -15.59
C VAL A 66 -8.89 -0.89 -17.06
N ARG A 67 -8.81 0.26 -17.69
CA ARG A 67 -9.13 0.41 -19.13
C ARG A 67 -7.91 0.24 -20.00
N GLY A 68 -6.75 0.69 -19.53
CA GLY A 68 -5.46 0.51 -20.17
C GLY A 68 -5.38 0.97 -21.62
N ALA A 69 -4.31 0.62 -22.29
CA ALA A 69 -4.14 0.84 -23.71
C ALA A 69 -4.97 -0.17 -24.49
N LYS A 70 -5.94 0.31 -25.26
CA LYS A 70 -6.80 -0.50 -26.11
C LYS A 70 -6.69 -0.08 -27.57
N GLY A 71 -6.62 -1.06 -28.46
CA GLY A 71 -6.55 -0.87 -29.90
C GLY A 71 -5.98 -2.09 -30.60
N LEU A 72 -5.97 -2.09 -31.92
CA LEU A 72 -5.59 -3.27 -32.72
C LEU A 72 -4.18 -3.83 -32.37
N HIS A 73 -3.26 -2.94 -32.01
CA HIS A 73 -1.88 -3.31 -31.66
C HIS A 73 -1.45 -2.73 -30.28
N ASN A 74 -2.37 -2.16 -29.52
CA ASN A 74 -2.07 -1.57 -28.22
C ASN A 74 -2.39 -2.58 -27.12
N ARG A 75 -1.43 -2.82 -26.23
CA ARG A 75 -1.55 -3.72 -25.10
C ARG A 75 -0.77 -3.14 -23.92
N GLU A 76 -1.31 -3.27 -22.74
CA GLU A 76 -0.55 -3.05 -21.50
C GLU A 76 0.56 -4.08 -21.36
N THR A 77 1.62 -3.72 -20.67
CA THR A 77 2.77 -4.57 -20.40
C THR A 77 3.14 -4.54 -18.93
N GLY A 78 4.10 -5.38 -18.53
CA GLY A 78 4.63 -5.42 -17.18
C GLY A 78 3.60 -5.92 -16.16
N ILE A 79 3.63 -5.35 -14.96
CA ILE A 79 2.83 -5.81 -13.82
C ILE A 79 1.33 -5.70 -14.09
N ILE A 80 0.87 -4.67 -14.77
CA ILE A 80 -0.56 -4.53 -15.12
C ILE A 80 -1.01 -5.65 -16.03
N SER A 81 -0.23 -5.99 -17.08
CA SER A 81 -0.54 -7.12 -17.97
C SER A 81 -0.59 -8.44 -17.19
N GLU A 82 0.35 -8.65 -16.27
CA GLU A 82 0.40 -9.84 -15.43
C GLU A 82 -0.86 -9.97 -14.55
N LEU A 83 -1.29 -8.87 -13.92
CA LEU A 83 -2.51 -8.84 -13.10
C LEU A 83 -3.77 -9.08 -13.95
N GLU A 84 -3.85 -8.48 -15.14
CA GLU A 84 -4.98 -8.66 -16.05
C GLU A 84 -5.06 -10.10 -16.58
N GLU A 85 -3.94 -10.71 -16.96
CA GLU A 85 -3.89 -12.10 -17.43
C GLU A 85 -4.30 -13.08 -16.33
N GLU A 86 -3.82 -12.89 -15.11
CA GLU A 86 -4.22 -13.70 -13.96
C GLU A 86 -5.73 -13.52 -13.66
N ASN A 87 -6.22 -12.29 -13.77
CA ASN A 87 -7.64 -12.01 -13.57
C ASN A 87 -8.51 -12.70 -14.63
N ILE A 88 -8.13 -12.66 -15.91
CA ILE A 88 -8.86 -13.37 -16.97
C ILE A 88 -8.94 -14.87 -16.66
N TYR A 89 -7.84 -15.45 -16.21
CA TYR A 89 -7.77 -16.87 -15.90
C TYR A 89 -8.63 -17.27 -14.69
N ARG A 90 -8.53 -16.51 -13.58
CA ARG A 90 -9.22 -16.83 -12.32
C ARG A 90 -10.63 -16.26 -12.20
N ASN A 91 -10.97 -15.29 -13.01
CA ASN A 91 -12.18 -14.47 -12.87
C ASN A 91 -13.01 -14.39 -14.16
N PRO A 92 -13.49 -15.51 -14.71
CA PRO A 92 -14.23 -15.54 -15.97
C PRO A 92 -15.56 -14.76 -15.91
N THR A 93 -16.08 -14.52 -14.71
CA THR A 93 -17.32 -13.76 -14.49
C THR A 93 -17.09 -12.27 -14.23
N LEU A 94 -15.85 -11.81 -14.24
CA LEU A 94 -15.45 -10.43 -13.96
C LEU A 94 -16.00 -9.89 -12.63
N CYS A 95 -15.94 -10.72 -11.59
CA CYS A 95 -16.33 -10.35 -10.24
C CYS A 95 -15.24 -9.49 -9.58
N TYR A 96 -15.60 -8.32 -9.06
CA TYR A 96 -14.63 -7.41 -8.42
C TYR A 96 -13.97 -8.01 -7.17
N SER A 97 -14.68 -8.80 -6.37
CA SER A 97 -14.08 -9.44 -5.19
C SER A 97 -13.03 -10.50 -5.57
N VAL A 98 -13.19 -11.16 -6.72
CA VAL A 98 -12.15 -12.06 -7.26
C VAL A 98 -10.95 -11.25 -7.76
N TRP A 99 -11.19 -10.11 -8.39
CA TRP A 99 -10.13 -9.18 -8.79
C TRP A 99 -9.32 -8.68 -7.59
N ASP A 100 -9.98 -8.31 -6.49
CA ASP A 100 -9.27 -7.96 -5.23
C ASP A 100 -8.38 -9.11 -4.75
N SER A 101 -8.88 -10.35 -4.85
CA SER A 101 -8.12 -11.54 -4.45
C SER A 101 -6.91 -11.79 -5.36
N VAL A 102 -7.00 -11.47 -6.64
CA VAL A 102 -5.86 -11.55 -7.59
C VAL A 102 -4.77 -10.56 -7.17
N MET A 103 -5.12 -9.30 -6.94
CA MET A 103 -4.16 -8.28 -6.52
C MET A 103 -3.52 -8.62 -5.18
N TRP A 104 -4.34 -9.04 -4.21
CA TRP A 104 -3.86 -9.46 -2.89
C TRP A 104 -2.93 -10.68 -2.99
N GLY A 105 -3.31 -11.69 -3.77
CA GLY A 105 -2.52 -12.91 -3.97
C GLY A 105 -1.13 -12.60 -4.52
N LYS A 106 -1.06 -11.74 -5.55
CA LYS A 106 0.23 -11.32 -6.13
C LYS A 106 1.15 -10.63 -5.13
N VAL A 107 0.60 -9.78 -4.27
CA VAL A 107 1.39 -9.12 -3.22
C VAL A 107 1.84 -10.12 -2.16
N MET A 108 0.98 -11.07 -1.76
CA MET A 108 1.29 -12.07 -0.73
C MET A 108 2.25 -13.16 -1.19
N GLU A 109 2.36 -13.39 -2.50
CA GLU A 109 3.34 -14.30 -3.10
C GLU A 109 4.78 -13.76 -3.02
N GLU A 110 4.96 -12.44 -2.79
CA GLU A 110 6.28 -11.82 -2.73
C GLU A 110 6.83 -11.77 -1.30
N PRO A 111 7.86 -12.57 -0.99
CA PRO A 111 8.35 -12.70 0.40
C PRO A 111 9.01 -11.41 0.94
N ASN A 112 9.38 -10.48 0.06
CA ASN A 112 9.97 -9.20 0.42
C ASN A 112 8.94 -8.08 0.65
N ILE A 113 7.64 -8.39 0.61
CA ILE A 113 6.59 -7.41 0.91
C ILE A 113 5.94 -7.72 2.26
N GLU A 114 5.98 -6.77 3.16
CA GLU A 114 5.12 -6.72 4.34
C GLU A 114 3.91 -5.85 4.03
N LEU A 115 2.70 -6.39 4.19
CA LEU A 115 1.45 -5.72 3.86
C LEU A 115 0.68 -5.36 5.13
N LEU A 116 0.33 -4.08 5.28
CA LEU A 116 -0.56 -3.56 6.32
C LEU A 116 -1.85 -3.04 5.68
N LEU A 117 -2.94 -3.79 5.79
CA LEU A 117 -4.29 -3.36 5.39
C LEU A 117 -5.02 -2.71 6.57
N ASN A 118 -6.04 -1.89 6.27
CA ASN A 118 -6.79 -1.09 7.24
C ASN A 118 -5.88 -0.22 8.11
N CYS A 119 -4.74 0.19 7.55
CA CYS A 119 -3.71 0.95 8.24
C CYS A 119 -3.53 2.30 7.56
N SER A 120 -4.03 3.34 8.20
CA SER A 120 -3.92 4.72 7.71
C SER A 120 -2.62 5.35 8.17
N CYS A 121 -1.84 5.90 7.25
CA CYS A 121 -0.71 6.76 7.60
C CYS A 121 -1.25 8.06 8.18
N VAL A 122 -0.90 8.36 9.42
CA VAL A 122 -1.46 9.52 10.15
C VAL A 122 -0.43 10.55 10.54
N ASP A 123 0.86 10.21 10.46
CA ASP A 123 1.95 11.12 10.83
C ASP A 123 3.26 10.73 10.13
N ALA A 124 4.15 11.70 9.94
CA ALA A 124 5.49 11.51 9.41
C ALA A 124 6.50 12.34 10.21
N GLU A 125 7.52 11.66 10.73
CA GLU A 125 8.67 12.31 11.35
C GLU A 125 9.68 12.70 10.28
N THR A 126 10.06 13.97 10.26
CA THR A 126 11.00 14.51 9.29
C THR A 126 12.22 15.11 9.97
N GLU A 127 13.34 15.18 9.25
CA GLU A 127 14.53 15.92 9.63
C GLU A 127 14.94 16.90 8.53
N THR A 128 15.47 18.05 8.94
CA THR A 128 16.08 19.00 8.01
C THR A 128 17.57 18.70 7.91
N MET A 129 18.03 18.43 6.71
CA MET A 129 19.42 18.15 6.37
C MET A 129 20.26 19.45 6.37
N PRO A 130 21.60 19.37 6.47
CA PRO A 130 22.47 20.55 6.46
C PRO A 130 22.37 21.41 5.17
N ASP A 131 21.95 20.82 4.07
CA ASP A 131 21.71 21.49 2.78
C ASP A 131 20.31 22.14 2.67
N GLY A 132 19.50 22.05 3.72
CA GLY A 132 18.12 22.54 3.77
C GLY A 132 17.08 21.57 3.22
N ALA A 133 17.45 20.41 2.70
CA ALA A 133 16.52 19.41 2.25
C ALA A 133 15.77 18.78 3.44
N VAL A 134 14.50 18.43 3.24
CA VAL A 134 13.70 17.71 4.24
C VAL A 134 13.68 16.23 3.90
N ARG A 135 14.01 15.40 4.87
CA ARG A 135 14.00 13.95 4.75
C ARG A 135 12.98 13.34 5.70
N VAL A 136 12.16 12.42 5.21
CA VAL A 136 11.29 11.58 6.05
C VAL A 136 12.14 10.52 6.75
N ARG A 137 12.01 10.40 8.06
CA ARG A 137 12.70 9.40 8.89
C ARG A 137 11.82 8.19 9.18
N SER A 138 10.58 8.45 9.53
CA SER A 138 9.61 7.42 9.85
C SER A 138 8.20 7.92 9.55
N VAL A 139 7.29 6.97 9.35
CA VAL A 139 5.87 7.24 9.29
C VAL A 139 5.16 6.46 10.37
N THR A 140 4.03 6.99 10.85
CA THR A 140 3.18 6.33 11.83
C THR A 140 1.86 5.98 11.20
N GLY A 141 1.50 4.69 11.26
CA GLY A 141 0.23 4.14 10.81
C GLY A 141 -0.67 3.75 11.98
N TRP A 142 -1.96 3.96 11.83
CA TRP A 142 -2.98 3.44 12.71
C TRP A 142 -3.76 2.33 12.02
N GLN A 143 -3.66 1.11 12.55
CA GLN A 143 -4.41 -0.05 12.04
C GLN A 143 -5.70 -0.23 12.83
N LEU A 144 -6.82 0.06 12.17
CA LEU A 144 -8.14 0.09 12.80
C LEU A 144 -8.60 -1.30 13.28
N THR A 145 -8.32 -2.34 12.50
CA THR A 145 -8.82 -3.70 12.77
C THR A 145 -8.16 -4.39 13.95
N THR A 146 -6.95 -3.98 14.29
CA THR A 146 -6.15 -4.58 15.38
C THR A 146 -5.92 -3.61 16.55
N TYR A 147 -6.38 -2.36 16.42
CA TYR A 147 -6.09 -1.28 17.37
C TYR A 147 -4.60 -1.13 17.65
N THR A 148 -3.80 -1.18 16.58
CA THR A 148 -2.33 -1.18 16.67
C THR A 148 -1.74 0.06 15.99
N TRP A 149 -0.77 0.68 16.67
CA TRP A 149 0.10 1.68 16.10
C TRP A 149 1.30 1.03 15.45
N HIS A 150 1.60 1.41 14.21
CA HIS A 150 2.74 0.95 13.45
C HIS A 150 3.68 2.13 13.20
N THR A 151 4.95 2.01 13.60
CA THR A 151 6.00 2.96 13.25
C THR A 151 6.91 2.31 12.22
N VAL A 152 7.01 2.90 11.04
CA VAL A 152 7.83 2.36 9.95
C VAL A 152 9.02 3.26 9.69
N ARG A 153 10.23 2.71 9.82
CA ARG A 153 11.48 3.36 9.40
C ARG A 153 11.93 2.76 8.08
N ALA A 154 12.23 3.62 7.11
CA ALA A 154 12.70 3.18 5.80
C ALA A 154 13.78 4.12 5.23
N LYS A 155 14.52 3.62 4.23
CA LYS A 155 15.48 4.46 3.48
C LYS A 155 14.74 5.41 2.54
N TYR A 156 13.64 4.91 1.94
CA TYR A 156 12.83 5.64 0.97
C TYR A 156 11.35 5.51 1.32
N PHE A 157 10.61 6.57 1.02
CA PHE A 157 9.16 6.63 1.18
C PHE A 157 8.54 7.04 -0.15
N SER A 158 7.38 6.46 -0.46
CA SER A 158 6.56 6.80 -1.63
C SER A 158 5.10 6.91 -1.19
N ASP A 159 4.44 7.95 -1.65
CA ASP A 159 3.01 8.19 -1.51
C ASP A 159 2.42 8.51 -2.89
#